data_c957e6de664b70b9c723d05ad51e988e
#
_entry.id   c957e6de664b70b9c723d05ad51e988e
#
_cell.length_a   1.000
_cell.length_b   1.000
_cell.length_c   1.000
_cell.angle_alpha   90.00
_cell.angle_beta   90.00
_cell.angle_gamma   90.00
#
_symmetry.space_group_name_H-M   'P 1'
#
loop_
_entity.id
_entity.type
_entity.pdbx_description
1 polymer ?
#
loop_
_entity_poly.entity_id
_entity_poly.type
_entity_poly.pdbx_seq_one_letter_code
_entity_poly.pdbx_strand_id
1 'polypeptide(L)'
;LLSILSFIGIALTAASMVFELYNKEDLTEIICCHKQAAEDYKQLRDLFMDIIRQIKSGKDISTLEPILQQYLHNYSTLGKYSMTTNEDDYKSAQKSLGLNGEGETFTWSKEEINKFLPIELREE
;
A
#
# COMPACT_ATOMS: atom_id res chain seq x y z
N LEU A 1 47.81 3.33 27.44
CA LEU A 1 46.41 3.07 27.76
C LEU A 1 45.46 4.06 27.10
N LEU A 2 45.73 5.37 27.22
CA LEU A 2 44.91 6.41 26.56
C LEU A 2 44.85 6.26 25.05
N SER A 3 45.97 5.92 24.39
CA SER A 3 46.04 5.71 22.94
C SER A 3 45.21 4.52 22.48
N ILE A 4 45.15 3.44 23.26
CA ILE A 4 44.36 2.25 23.00
C ILE A 4 42.88 2.56 23.12
N LEU A 5 42.47 3.29 24.17
CA LEU A 5 41.08 3.71 24.37
C LEU A 5 40.60 4.65 23.27
N SER A 6 41.45 5.57 22.84
CA SER A 6 41.15 6.46 21.71
C SER A 6 40.97 5.69 20.41
N PHE A 7 41.80 4.70 20.12
CA PHE A 7 41.70 3.85 18.95
C PHE A 7 40.41 3.02 18.96
N ILE A 8 40.07 2.45 20.12
CA ILE A 8 38.80 1.69 20.27
C ILE A 8 37.59 2.62 20.05
N GLY A 9 37.63 3.84 20.60
CA GLY A 9 36.58 4.83 20.42
C GLY A 9 36.37 5.19 18.93
N ILE A 10 37.45 5.43 18.20
CA ILE A 10 37.41 5.72 16.76
C ILE A 10 36.86 4.54 15.97
N ALA A 11 37.32 3.32 16.29
CA ALA A 11 36.85 2.11 15.62
C ALA A 11 35.35 1.86 15.82
N LEU A 12 34.85 2.04 17.06
CA LEU A 12 33.43 1.92 17.37
C LEU A 12 32.58 2.99 16.67
N THR A 13 33.08 4.23 16.62
CA THR A 13 32.38 5.32 15.90
C THR A 13 32.30 5.02 14.40
N ALA A 14 33.38 4.57 13.79
CA ALA A 14 33.40 4.21 12.38
C ALA A 14 32.45 3.03 12.08
N ALA A 15 32.45 2.00 12.93
CA ALA A 15 31.54 0.86 12.78
C ALA A 15 30.07 1.28 12.93
N SER A 16 29.78 2.17 13.87
CA SER A 16 28.42 2.73 14.06
C SER A 16 27.96 3.53 12.85
N MET A 17 28.83 4.36 12.27
CA MET A 17 28.50 5.13 11.05
C MET A 17 28.21 4.22 9.84
N VAL A 18 29.01 3.17 9.64
CA VAL A 18 28.80 2.20 8.56
C VAL A 18 27.46 1.47 8.76
N PHE A 19 27.16 1.07 9.98
CA PHE A 19 25.90 0.40 10.32
C PHE A 19 24.69 1.29 10.10
N GLU A 20 24.77 2.56 10.50
CA GLU A 20 23.69 3.54 10.24
C GLU A 20 23.48 3.79 8.75
N LEU A 21 24.53 3.91 7.95
CA LEU A 21 24.43 4.07 6.51
C LEU A 21 23.76 2.85 5.86
N TYR A 22 24.18 1.66 6.25
CA TYR A 22 23.61 0.42 5.75
C TYR A 22 22.11 0.31 6.07
N ASN A 23 21.72 0.55 7.32
CA ASN A 23 20.31 0.54 7.73
C ASN A 23 19.49 1.62 7.03
N LYS A 24 20.06 2.79 6.76
CA LYS A 24 19.40 3.87 6.05
C LYS A 24 19.13 3.52 4.58
N GLU A 25 20.05 2.85 3.92
CA GLU A 25 19.87 2.38 2.54
C GLU A 25 18.76 1.33 2.47
N ASP A 26 18.78 0.32 3.33
CA ASP A 26 17.73 -0.70 3.42
C ASP A 26 16.36 -0.09 3.70
N LEU A 27 16.28 0.84 4.64
CA LEU A 27 15.03 1.52 4.98
C LEU A 27 14.51 2.35 3.79
N THR A 28 15.39 3.01 3.06
CA THR A 28 15.03 3.78 1.87
C THR A 28 14.47 2.88 0.77
N GLU A 29 15.08 1.72 0.54
CA GLU A 29 14.60 0.73 -0.42
C GLU A 29 13.23 0.19 -0.03
N ILE A 30 13.01 -0.17 1.23
CA ILE A 30 11.72 -0.63 1.76
C ILE A 30 10.64 0.44 1.57
N ILE A 31 10.94 1.69 1.89
CA ILE A 31 10.00 2.82 1.70
C ILE A 31 9.68 2.99 0.21
N CYS A 32 10.69 2.88 -0.67
CA CYS A 32 10.50 2.99 -2.11
C CYS A 32 9.58 1.87 -2.64
N CYS A 33 9.80 0.63 -2.21
CA CYS A 33 8.97 -0.51 -2.60
C CYS A 33 7.52 -0.34 -2.14
N HIS A 34 7.29 0.12 -0.92
CA HIS A 34 5.93 0.39 -0.42
C HIS A 34 5.26 1.54 -1.16
N LYS A 35 5.98 2.60 -1.48
CA LYS A 35 5.44 3.70 -2.30
C LYS A 35 5.05 3.23 -3.69
N GLN A 36 5.90 2.45 -4.34
CA GLN A 36 5.62 1.90 -5.66
C GLN A 36 4.37 1.00 -5.62
N ALA A 37 4.29 0.09 -4.65
CA ALA A 37 3.13 -0.76 -4.48
C ALA A 37 1.85 0.06 -4.24
N ALA A 38 1.91 1.12 -3.44
CA ALA A 38 0.77 2.01 -3.20
C ALA A 38 0.30 2.73 -4.47
N GLU A 39 1.22 3.20 -5.31
CA GLU A 39 0.89 3.82 -6.60
C GLU A 39 0.29 2.80 -7.58
N ASP A 40 0.83 1.58 -7.63
CA ASP A 40 0.32 0.51 -8.49
C ASP A 40 -1.11 0.11 -8.07
N TYR A 41 -1.39 -0.03 -6.78
CA TYR A 41 -2.75 -0.28 -6.27
C TYR A 41 -3.70 0.88 -6.55
N LYS A 42 -3.23 2.11 -6.46
CA LYS A 42 -4.03 3.29 -6.79
C LYS A 42 -4.41 3.32 -8.26
N GLN A 43 -3.48 3.05 -9.16
CA GLN A 43 -3.76 2.93 -10.59
C GLN A 43 -4.78 1.83 -10.87
N LEU A 44 -4.62 0.67 -10.25
CA LEU A 44 -5.53 -0.45 -10.41
C LEU A 44 -6.94 -0.11 -9.89
N ARG A 45 -7.05 0.59 -8.76
CA ARG A 45 -8.32 1.12 -8.25
C ARG A 45 -8.98 2.03 -9.27
N ASP A 46 -8.23 2.95 -9.87
CA ASP A 46 -8.78 3.90 -10.85
C ASP A 46 -9.28 3.19 -12.12
N LEU A 47 -8.62 2.11 -12.54
CA LEU A 47 -9.08 1.25 -13.63
C LEU A 47 -10.39 0.52 -13.28
N PHE A 48 -10.52 -0.02 -12.07
CA PHE A 48 -11.78 -0.61 -11.62
C PHE A 48 -12.91 0.42 -11.53
N MET A 49 -12.63 1.64 -11.08
CA MET A 49 -13.61 2.73 -11.07
C MET A 49 -14.08 3.08 -12.48
N ASP A 50 -13.20 3.04 -13.47
CA ASP A 50 -13.58 3.26 -14.86
C ASP A 50 -14.51 2.17 -15.38
N ILE A 51 -14.26 0.91 -15.05
CA ILE A 51 -15.20 -0.19 -15.38
C ILE A 51 -16.57 0.07 -14.76
N ILE A 52 -16.63 0.47 -13.50
CA ILE A 52 -17.90 0.75 -12.83
C ILE A 52 -18.66 1.89 -13.54
N ARG A 53 -17.95 2.96 -13.95
CA ARG A 53 -18.54 4.05 -14.74
C ARG A 53 -19.09 3.57 -16.05
N GLN A 54 -18.37 2.71 -16.78
CA GLN A 54 -18.82 2.14 -18.05
C GLN A 54 -20.08 1.28 -17.88
N ILE A 55 -20.16 0.47 -16.83
CA ILE A 55 -21.34 -0.33 -16.50
C ILE A 55 -22.53 0.59 -16.20
N LYS A 56 -22.34 1.61 -15.37
CA LYS A 56 -23.40 2.59 -15.04
C LYS A 56 -23.87 3.39 -16.26
N SER A 57 -23.02 3.61 -17.25
CA SER A 57 -23.38 4.25 -18.52
C SER A 57 -24.18 3.34 -19.46
N GLY A 58 -24.44 2.10 -19.06
CA GLY A 58 -25.21 1.15 -19.84
C GLY A 58 -24.40 0.30 -20.84
N LYS A 59 -23.08 0.30 -20.71
CA LYS A 59 -22.23 -0.58 -21.51
C LYS A 59 -22.44 -2.03 -21.12
N ASP A 60 -22.52 -2.91 -22.11
CA ASP A 60 -22.74 -4.34 -21.87
C ASP A 60 -21.56 -4.95 -21.11
N ILE A 61 -21.87 -5.63 -20.00
CA ILE A 61 -20.90 -6.29 -19.13
C ILE A 61 -20.06 -7.31 -19.90
N SER A 62 -20.66 -8.01 -20.85
CA SER A 62 -19.94 -9.01 -21.66
C SER A 62 -18.77 -8.42 -22.44
N THR A 63 -18.85 -7.16 -22.84
CA THR A 63 -17.77 -6.46 -23.54
C THR A 63 -16.64 -6.02 -22.62
N LEU A 64 -16.92 -5.90 -21.33
CA LEU A 64 -15.96 -5.48 -20.30
C LEU A 64 -15.27 -6.67 -19.64
N GLU A 65 -15.80 -7.87 -19.79
CA GLU A 65 -15.29 -9.06 -19.11
C GLU A 65 -13.80 -9.34 -19.39
N PRO A 66 -13.30 -9.27 -20.65
CA PRO A 66 -11.86 -9.47 -20.90
C PRO A 66 -10.98 -8.45 -20.19
N ILE A 67 -11.44 -7.20 -20.11
CA ILE A 67 -10.72 -6.12 -19.44
C ILE A 67 -10.73 -6.36 -17.94
N LEU A 68 -11.86 -6.77 -17.37
CA LEU A 68 -11.98 -7.11 -15.95
C LEU A 68 -11.07 -8.28 -15.58
N GLN A 69 -11.01 -9.32 -16.40
CA GLN A 69 -10.11 -10.46 -16.17
C GLN A 69 -8.64 -10.04 -16.18
N GLN A 70 -8.27 -9.14 -17.08
CA GLN A 70 -6.92 -8.59 -17.10
C GLN A 70 -6.60 -7.81 -15.82
N TYR A 71 -7.52 -6.98 -15.33
CA TYR A 71 -7.33 -6.21 -14.11
C TYR A 71 -7.25 -7.11 -12.87
N LEU A 72 -8.06 -8.17 -12.80
CA LEU A 72 -7.98 -9.18 -11.75
C LEU A 72 -6.65 -9.93 -11.77
N HIS A 73 -6.13 -10.22 -12.96
CA HIS A 73 -4.80 -10.80 -13.10
C HIS A 73 -3.71 -9.85 -12.60
N ASN A 74 -3.78 -8.58 -12.96
CA ASN A 74 -2.85 -7.54 -12.49
C ASN A 74 -2.91 -7.39 -10.97
N TYR A 75 -4.10 -7.40 -10.39
CA TYR A 75 -4.29 -7.38 -8.93
C TYR A 75 -3.63 -8.58 -8.24
N SER A 76 -3.84 -9.78 -8.77
CA SER A 76 -3.20 -11.00 -8.24
C SER A 76 -1.67 -10.95 -8.36
N THR A 77 -1.16 -10.46 -9.50
CA THR A 77 0.28 -10.32 -9.73
C THR A 77 0.90 -9.31 -8.78
N LEU A 78 0.25 -8.16 -8.60
CA LEU A 78 0.70 -7.13 -7.66
C LEU A 78 0.75 -7.66 -6.23
N GLY A 79 -0.24 -8.43 -5.80
CA GLY A 79 -0.25 -9.06 -4.49
C GLY A 79 0.90 -10.05 -4.25
N LYS A 80 1.39 -10.69 -5.31
CA LYS A 80 2.55 -11.61 -5.22
C LYS A 80 3.88 -10.88 -5.06
N TYR A 81 4.02 -9.71 -5.64
CA TYR A 81 5.26 -8.94 -5.65
C TYR A 81 5.30 -7.80 -4.62
N SER A 82 4.16 -7.45 -4.03
CA SER A 82 4.11 -6.48 -2.95
C SER A 82 4.72 -7.04 -1.69
N MET A 83 5.40 -6.20 -0.93
CA MET A 83 5.91 -6.58 0.38
C MET A 83 4.74 -6.89 1.31
N THR A 84 4.85 -7.97 2.07
CA THR A 84 3.86 -8.34 3.07
C THR A 84 3.86 -7.31 4.20
N THR A 85 2.68 -6.85 4.56
CA THR A 85 2.45 -6.06 5.76
C THR A 85 2.06 -6.99 6.90
N ASN A 86 2.44 -6.64 8.12
CA ASN A 86 2.03 -7.38 9.31
C ASN A 86 0.70 -6.81 9.88
N GLU A 87 0.16 -7.50 10.86
CA GLU A 87 -1.11 -7.10 11.49
C GLU A 87 -1.03 -5.72 12.18
N ASP A 88 0.12 -5.37 12.72
CA ASP A 88 0.33 -4.08 13.38
C ASP A 88 0.38 -2.93 12.37
N ASP A 89 0.98 -3.15 11.20
CA ASP A 89 0.97 -2.19 10.09
C ASP A 89 -0.46 -1.95 9.60
N TYR A 90 -1.24 -3.01 9.48
CA TYR A 90 -2.64 -2.93 9.08
C TYR A 90 -3.48 -2.13 10.09
N LYS A 91 -3.34 -2.41 11.39
CA LYS A 91 -4.03 -1.67 12.45
C LYS A 91 -3.62 -0.19 12.49
N SER A 92 -2.33 0.07 12.28
CA SER A 92 -1.80 1.44 12.22
C SER A 92 -2.38 2.22 11.03
N ALA A 93 -2.49 1.58 9.87
CA ALA A 93 -3.10 2.16 8.68
C ALA A 93 -4.59 2.44 8.88
N GLN A 94 -5.34 1.50 9.45
CA GLN A 94 -6.75 1.69 9.79
C GLN A 94 -6.96 2.91 10.70
N LYS A 95 -6.14 3.03 11.73
CA LYS A 95 -6.19 4.16 12.67
C LYS A 95 -5.89 5.49 11.99
N SER A 96 -4.93 5.51 11.07
CA SER A 96 -4.53 6.72 10.33
C SER A 96 -5.59 7.20 9.36
N LEU A 97 -6.38 6.30 8.78
CA LEU A 97 -7.42 6.64 7.81
C LEU A 97 -8.63 7.32 8.43
N GLY A 98 -8.72 7.42 9.76
CA GLY A 98 -9.73 8.21 10.45
C GLY A 98 -11.17 7.74 10.26
N LEU A 99 -11.38 6.55 9.76
CA LEU A 99 -12.68 5.92 9.63
C LEU A 99 -13.15 5.39 10.99
N ASN A 100 -13.46 6.28 11.91
CA ASN A 100 -13.86 5.96 13.29
C ASN A 100 -12.97 4.93 14.02
N GLY A 101 -11.77 4.81 13.62
CA GLY A 101 -10.48 4.42 14.16
C GLY A 101 -10.33 3.19 15.00
N GLU A 102 -11.34 2.52 15.41
CA GLU A 102 -11.22 1.47 16.41
C GLU A 102 -11.85 0.17 15.92
N GLY A 103 -11.03 -0.61 15.18
CA GLY A 103 -11.28 -2.05 15.05
C GLY A 103 -12.48 -2.47 14.21
N GLU A 104 -13.06 -1.58 13.41
CA GLU A 104 -14.12 -1.97 12.49
C GLU A 104 -13.56 -2.85 11.37
N THR A 105 -13.99 -4.09 11.35
CA THR A 105 -13.84 -4.97 10.19
C THR A 105 -14.61 -4.35 9.02
N PHE A 106 -13.96 -4.21 7.87
CA PHE A 106 -14.62 -3.78 6.65
C PHE A 106 -15.79 -4.72 6.34
N THR A 107 -16.97 -4.17 6.25
CA THR A 107 -18.16 -4.90 5.83
C THR A 107 -18.48 -4.56 4.38
N TRP A 108 -19.14 -5.47 3.67
CA TRP A 108 -19.62 -5.23 2.31
C TRP A 108 -21.00 -4.55 2.31
N SER A 109 -21.30 -3.75 3.33
CA SER A 109 -22.53 -2.97 3.37
C SER A 109 -22.50 -1.84 2.34
N LYS A 110 -23.67 -1.40 1.86
CA LYS A 110 -23.78 -0.26 0.92
C LYS A 110 -23.13 1.00 1.49
N GLU A 111 -23.32 1.25 2.76
CA GLU A 111 -22.79 2.42 3.46
C GLU A 111 -21.25 2.41 3.45
N GLU A 112 -20.67 1.25 3.66
CA GLU A 112 -19.21 1.08 3.67
C GLU A 112 -18.62 1.21 2.27
N ILE A 113 -19.24 0.56 1.29
CA ILE A 113 -18.82 0.65 -0.13
C ILE A 113 -18.93 2.10 -0.59
N ASN A 114 -20.00 2.80 -0.27
CA ASN A 114 -20.24 4.19 -0.65
C ASN A 114 -19.18 5.16 -0.07
N LYS A 115 -18.55 4.85 1.07
CA LYS A 115 -17.47 5.68 1.61
C LYS A 115 -16.26 5.77 0.67
N PHE A 116 -15.99 4.70 -0.08
CA PHE A 116 -14.84 4.59 -0.99
C PHE A 116 -15.16 4.98 -2.43
N LEU A 117 -16.45 5.10 -2.77
CA LEU A 117 -16.87 5.47 -4.11
C LEU A 117 -16.96 6.99 -4.27
N PRO A 118 -16.55 7.54 -5.44
CA PRO A 118 -16.89 8.89 -5.83
C PRO A 118 -18.41 9.14 -5.76
N ILE A 119 -18.81 10.37 -5.47
CA ILE A 119 -20.21 10.72 -5.23
C ILE A 119 -21.13 10.27 -6.39
N GLU A 120 -20.66 10.43 -7.62
CA GLU A 120 -21.37 10.06 -8.84
C GLU A 120 -21.58 8.54 -9.03
N LEU A 121 -20.86 7.72 -8.27
CA LEU A 121 -20.96 6.26 -8.33
C LEU A 121 -21.69 5.63 -7.14
N ARG A 122 -22.06 6.44 -6.14
CA ARG A 122 -22.76 5.95 -4.97
C ARG A 122 -24.19 5.52 -5.33
N GLU A 123 -24.65 4.49 -4.68
CA GLU A 123 -26.03 4.07 -4.74
C GLU A 123 -26.83 4.76 -3.63
N GLU A 124 -28.06 5.21 -3.95
CA GLU A 124 -29.03 5.75 -3.00
C GLU A 124 -29.63 4.65 -2.11
#